data_599a2811e662008702bb761ce93f3e3e
#
_entry.id   599a2811e662008702bb761ce93f3e3e
#
_cell.length_a   1.000
_cell.length_b   1.000
_cell.length_c   1.000
_cell.angle_alpha   90.00
_cell.angle_beta   90.00
_cell.angle_gamma   90.00
#
_symmetry.space_group_name_H-M   'P 1'
#
loop_
_entity.id
_entity.type
_entity.pdbx_description
1 polymer ?
#
loop_
_entity_poly.entity_id
_entity_poly.type
_entity_poly.pdbx_seq_one_letter_code
_entity_poly.pdbx_strand_id
1 'polypeptide(L)'
;MKKLILLTTLIALTACAGSDNKIVAEQPLAEIYANAYTEFNDKNYEEAAIEFLKAESQYPASQWAPDALVMAAYAQYMDNDFAGAILAADRFMRFHPGHKDAPYVLYLRGMCYYRQVSDVRREPGMSAYALQQFQTLVQRFPNSPYAKNAENKINILKNYIAGKVMYSARNDMEKENWPSAISQLQSVIQDAQETVMTPEALFRLTECYTAIGLPEQASGYAEMLKLNFPDNDWCKKLAK
;
A
#
# COMPACT_ATOMS: atom_id res chain seq x y z
N MET A 1 -17.35 45.97 -73.61
CA MET A 1 -17.63 44.54 -73.65
C MET A 1 -16.48 43.86 -72.86
N LYS A 2 -16.70 43.60 -71.59
CA LYS A 2 -15.70 42.98 -70.69
C LYS A 2 -16.05 41.51 -70.55
N LYS A 3 -15.19 40.61 -71.04
CA LYS A 3 -15.34 39.17 -70.91
C LYS A 3 -14.86 38.74 -69.52
N LEU A 4 -15.77 38.24 -68.73
CA LEU A 4 -15.51 37.68 -67.40
C LEU A 4 -15.03 36.23 -67.60
N ILE A 5 -13.76 35.97 -67.27
CA ILE A 5 -13.17 34.63 -67.27
C ILE A 5 -13.43 34.02 -65.88
N LEU A 6 -14.30 33.01 -65.86
CA LEU A 6 -14.60 32.25 -64.64
C LEU A 6 -13.53 31.18 -64.44
N LEU A 7 -12.64 31.38 -63.49
CA LEU A 7 -11.56 30.43 -63.12
C LEU A 7 -12.13 29.41 -62.10
N THR A 8 -12.50 28.23 -62.59
CA THR A 8 -12.91 27.10 -61.72
C THR A 8 -11.70 26.45 -61.10
N THR A 9 -11.44 26.72 -59.85
CA THR A 9 -10.44 25.99 -59.07
C THR A 9 -10.97 24.61 -58.66
N LEU A 10 -10.40 23.57 -59.27
CA LEU A 10 -10.64 22.18 -58.93
C LEU A 10 -9.88 21.86 -57.62
N ILE A 11 -10.61 21.79 -56.49
CA ILE A 11 -10.04 21.33 -55.24
C ILE A 11 -9.91 19.82 -55.31
N ALA A 12 -8.69 19.33 -55.49
CA ALA A 12 -8.36 17.92 -55.32
C ALA A 12 -8.43 17.55 -53.82
N LEU A 13 -9.49 16.87 -53.41
CA LEU A 13 -9.52 16.16 -52.11
C LEU A 13 -8.54 15.03 -52.20
N THR A 14 -7.33 15.20 -51.66
CA THR A 14 -6.44 14.11 -51.31
C THR A 14 -7.10 13.33 -50.19
N ALA A 15 -7.72 12.20 -50.55
CA ALA A 15 -8.15 11.20 -49.60
C ALA A 15 -6.90 10.74 -48.82
N CYS A 16 -6.87 10.97 -47.53
CA CYS A 16 -5.94 10.29 -46.63
C CYS A 16 -6.13 8.79 -46.83
N ALA A 17 -5.15 8.14 -47.45
CA ALA A 17 -5.05 6.72 -47.49
C ALA A 17 -5.07 6.21 -46.06
N GLY A 18 -6.12 5.48 -45.70
CA GLY A 18 -6.24 4.89 -44.39
C GLY A 18 -5.03 4.05 -44.09
N SER A 19 -4.43 4.25 -42.91
CA SER A 19 -3.57 3.26 -42.32
C SER A 19 -4.33 1.93 -42.36
N ASP A 20 -3.77 0.90 -42.98
CA ASP A 20 -4.22 -0.47 -42.83
C ASP A 20 -4.28 -0.80 -41.35
N ASN A 21 -5.42 -0.55 -40.73
CA ASN A 21 -5.79 -1.18 -39.50
C ASN A 21 -5.93 -2.66 -39.82
N LYS A 22 -4.81 -3.39 -39.80
CA LYS A 22 -4.88 -4.84 -39.69
C LYS A 22 -5.70 -5.10 -38.43
N ILE A 23 -6.94 -5.51 -38.61
CA ILE A 23 -7.74 -6.13 -37.56
C ILE A 23 -6.90 -7.33 -37.13
N VAL A 24 -6.13 -7.19 -36.09
CA VAL A 24 -5.42 -8.31 -35.48
C VAL A 24 -6.54 -9.21 -34.99
N ALA A 25 -6.67 -10.39 -35.65
CA ALA A 25 -7.65 -11.36 -35.23
C ALA A 25 -7.48 -11.60 -33.73
N GLU A 26 -8.55 -11.38 -32.96
CA GLU A 26 -8.52 -11.61 -31.51
C GLU A 26 -8.12 -13.08 -31.30
N GLN A 27 -7.05 -13.30 -30.55
CA GLN A 27 -6.65 -14.64 -30.14
C GLN A 27 -7.75 -15.26 -29.29
N PRO A 28 -8.08 -16.52 -29.44
CA PRO A 28 -9.04 -17.20 -28.58
C PRO A 28 -8.62 -17.10 -27.11
N LEU A 29 -9.56 -16.77 -26.22
CA LEU A 29 -9.30 -16.60 -24.79
C LEU A 29 -8.55 -17.80 -24.18
N ALA A 30 -8.94 -19.03 -24.57
CA ALA A 30 -8.28 -20.24 -24.10
C ALA A 30 -6.80 -20.33 -24.49
N GLU A 31 -6.44 -19.82 -25.67
CA GLU A 31 -5.05 -19.76 -26.13
C GLU A 31 -4.23 -18.75 -25.35
N ILE A 32 -4.79 -17.55 -25.12
CA ILE A 32 -4.14 -16.50 -24.29
C ILE A 32 -3.87 -17.04 -22.89
N TYR A 33 -4.87 -17.71 -22.29
CA TYR A 33 -4.70 -18.30 -20.96
C TYR A 33 -3.66 -19.44 -20.94
N ALA A 34 -3.64 -20.30 -21.95
CA ALA A 34 -2.64 -21.35 -22.03
C ALA A 34 -1.22 -20.78 -22.13
N ASN A 35 -1.02 -19.73 -22.93
CA ASN A 35 0.26 -19.03 -23.03
C ASN A 35 0.64 -18.38 -21.70
N ALA A 36 -0.28 -17.65 -21.06
CA ALA A 36 -0.04 -17.01 -19.75
C ALA A 36 0.40 -18.01 -18.69
N TYR A 37 -0.25 -19.18 -18.60
CA TYR A 37 0.15 -20.22 -17.65
C TYR A 37 1.47 -20.91 -18.01
N THR A 38 1.78 -21.03 -19.30
CA THR A 38 3.09 -21.55 -19.75
C THR A 38 4.20 -20.62 -19.28
N GLU A 39 4.09 -19.32 -19.58
CA GLU A 39 5.06 -18.31 -19.14
C GLU A 39 5.18 -18.26 -17.61
N PHE A 40 4.04 -18.35 -16.89
CA PHE A 40 4.04 -18.36 -15.44
C PHE A 40 4.78 -19.59 -14.85
N ASN A 41 4.57 -20.77 -15.41
CA ASN A 41 5.22 -22.00 -14.95
C ASN A 41 6.73 -22.00 -15.25
N ASP A 42 7.12 -21.35 -16.35
CA ASP A 42 8.51 -21.17 -16.75
C ASP A 42 9.19 -20.02 -15.95
N LYS A 43 8.42 -19.38 -15.06
CA LYS A 43 8.83 -18.22 -14.22
C LYS A 43 9.16 -16.95 -15.01
N ASN A 44 8.68 -16.85 -16.23
CA ASN A 44 8.70 -15.64 -17.03
C ASN A 44 7.52 -14.74 -16.58
N TYR A 45 7.63 -14.19 -15.38
CA TYR A 45 6.50 -13.54 -14.70
C TYR A 45 6.06 -12.26 -15.39
N GLU A 46 6.96 -11.52 -16.01
CA GLU A 46 6.64 -10.32 -16.80
C GLU A 46 5.74 -10.69 -17.98
N GLU A 47 6.14 -11.67 -18.79
CA GLU A 47 5.39 -12.15 -19.95
C GLU A 47 4.06 -12.76 -19.54
N ALA A 48 4.05 -13.55 -18.46
CA ALA A 48 2.81 -14.10 -17.91
C ALA A 48 1.81 -13.00 -17.54
N ALA A 49 2.26 -11.93 -16.87
CA ALA A 49 1.42 -10.82 -16.51
C ALA A 49 0.84 -10.09 -17.72
N ILE A 50 1.63 -9.91 -18.79
CA ILE A 50 1.20 -9.31 -20.05
C ILE A 50 0.07 -10.13 -20.66
N GLU A 51 0.25 -11.46 -20.77
CA GLU A 51 -0.76 -12.34 -21.35
C GLU A 51 -2.05 -12.41 -20.48
N PHE A 52 -1.95 -12.44 -19.14
CA PHE A 52 -3.14 -12.36 -18.28
C PHE A 52 -3.88 -11.03 -18.44
N LEU A 53 -3.17 -9.88 -18.47
CA LEU A 53 -3.80 -8.58 -18.72
C LEU A 53 -4.43 -8.47 -20.10
N LYS A 54 -3.83 -9.10 -21.12
CA LYS A 54 -4.39 -9.22 -22.46
C LYS A 54 -5.69 -10.01 -22.46
N ALA A 55 -5.75 -11.14 -21.73
CA ALA A 55 -6.96 -11.94 -21.57
C ALA A 55 -8.11 -11.09 -21.00
N GLU A 56 -7.86 -10.33 -19.93
CA GLU A 56 -8.85 -9.45 -19.30
C GLU A 56 -9.26 -8.30 -20.23
N SER A 57 -8.30 -7.66 -20.91
CA SER A 57 -8.60 -6.51 -21.78
C SER A 57 -9.38 -6.87 -23.05
N GLN A 58 -9.11 -8.03 -23.63
CA GLN A 58 -9.83 -8.50 -24.81
C GLN A 58 -11.18 -9.13 -24.46
N TYR A 59 -11.30 -9.74 -23.28
CA TYR A 59 -12.51 -10.46 -22.86
C TYR A 59 -13.00 -10.01 -21.46
N PRO A 60 -13.27 -8.72 -21.26
CA PRO A 60 -13.60 -8.17 -19.92
C PRO A 60 -14.91 -8.71 -19.34
N ALA A 61 -15.83 -9.17 -20.19
CA ALA A 61 -17.10 -9.77 -19.79
C ALA A 61 -17.00 -11.30 -19.55
N SER A 62 -15.83 -11.88 -19.76
CA SER A 62 -15.61 -13.31 -19.54
C SER A 62 -15.66 -13.63 -18.05
N GLN A 63 -16.16 -14.83 -17.71
CA GLN A 63 -16.03 -15.38 -16.36
C GLN A 63 -14.58 -15.55 -15.90
N TRP A 64 -13.61 -15.54 -16.80
CA TRP A 64 -12.18 -15.66 -16.52
C TRP A 64 -11.49 -14.31 -16.29
N ALA A 65 -12.15 -13.20 -16.61
CA ALA A 65 -11.56 -11.87 -16.47
C ALA A 65 -11.14 -11.53 -15.00
N PRO A 66 -11.93 -11.87 -13.97
CA PRO A 66 -11.48 -11.69 -12.58
C PRO A 66 -10.23 -12.51 -12.26
N ASP A 67 -10.22 -13.80 -12.65
CA ASP A 67 -9.08 -14.68 -12.39
C ASP A 67 -7.82 -14.21 -13.14
N ALA A 68 -7.98 -13.67 -14.35
CA ALA A 68 -6.88 -13.06 -15.11
C ALA A 68 -6.24 -11.89 -14.37
N LEU A 69 -7.05 -10.99 -13.80
CA LEU A 69 -6.53 -9.87 -12.99
C LEU A 69 -5.81 -10.34 -11.74
N VAL A 70 -6.32 -11.38 -11.07
CA VAL A 70 -5.66 -11.99 -9.91
C VAL A 70 -4.30 -12.55 -10.29
N MET A 71 -4.25 -13.32 -11.41
CA MET A 71 -3.02 -13.94 -11.87
C MET A 71 -2.01 -12.90 -12.38
N ALA A 72 -2.46 -11.86 -13.08
CA ALA A 72 -1.62 -10.75 -13.49
C ALA A 72 -0.98 -10.04 -12.28
N ALA A 73 -1.79 -9.69 -11.28
CA ALA A 73 -1.28 -9.07 -10.04
C ALA A 73 -0.28 -9.98 -9.33
N TYR A 74 -0.52 -11.30 -9.31
CA TYR A 74 0.39 -12.24 -8.68
C TYR A 74 1.68 -12.42 -9.48
N ALA A 75 1.62 -12.51 -10.79
CA ALA A 75 2.80 -12.60 -11.65
C ALA A 75 3.68 -11.34 -11.50
N GLN A 76 3.09 -10.14 -11.56
CA GLN A 76 3.80 -8.88 -11.32
C GLN A 76 4.43 -8.81 -9.92
N TYR A 77 3.74 -9.32 -8.89
CA TYR A 77 4.32 -9.42 -7.54
C TYR A 77 5.54 -10.35 -7.51
N MET A 78 5.48 -11.48 -8.20
CA MET A 78 6.58 -12.44 -8.29
C MET A 78 7.78 -11.89 -9.05
N ASP A 79 7.53 -11.02 -10.03
CA ASP A 79 8.55 -10.29 -10.78
C ASP A 79 9.13 -9.08 -10.02
N ASN A 80 8.59 -8.75 -8.84
CA ASN A 80 8.85 -7.54 -8.07
C ASN A 80 8.37 -6.24 -8.76
N ASP A 81 7.55 -6.31 -9.79
CA ASP A 81 6.77 -5.16 -10.29
C ASP A 81 5.60 -4.86 -9.35
N PHE A 82 5.94 -4.28 -8.19
CA PHE A 82 4.93 -3.97 -7.17
C PHE A 82 3.96 -2.89 -7.65
N ALA A 83 4.39 -1.99 -8.54
CA ALA A 83 3.52 -0.94 -9.08
C ALA A 83 2.45 -1.53 -9.99
N GLY A 84 2.84 -2.39 -10.94
CA GLY A 84 1.91 -3.11 -11.79
C GLY A 84 0.95 -3.99 -11.00
N ALA A 85 1.46 -4.75 -10.02
CA ALA A 85 0.66 -5.59 -9.15
C ALA A 85 -0.42 -4.81 -8.39
N ILE A 86 -0.09 -3.60 -7.88
CA ILE A 86 -1.05 -2.71 -7.22
C ILE A 86 -2.11 -2.24 -8.22
N LEU A 87 -1.73 -1.86 -9.44
CA LEU A 87 -2.68 -1.41 -10.46
C LEU A 87 -3.66 -2.52 -10.87
N ALA A 88 -3.17 -3.74 -11.09
CA ALA A 88 -4.01 -4.90 -11.39
C ALA A 88 -4.96 -5.23 -10.23
N ALA A 89 -4.46 -5.19 -8.98
CA ALA A 89 -5.26 -5.36 -7.78
C ALA A 89 -6.33 -4.28 -7.62
N ASP A 90 -6.02 -3.01 -7.88
CA ASP A 90 -6.97 -1.90 -7.83
C ASP A 90 -8.06 -2.05 -8.90
N ARG A 91 -7.67 -2.47 -10.11
CA ARG A 91 -8.62 -2.77 -11.19
C ARG A 91 -9.56 -3.91 -10.78
N PHE A 92 -9.04 -4.99 -10.23
CA PHE A 92 -9.85 -6.08 -9.70
C PHE A 92 -10.83 -5.59 -8.63
N MET A 93 -10.36 -4.86 -7.63
CA MET A 93 -11.20 -4.38 -6.52
C MET A 93 -12.26 -3.38 -6.96
N ARG A 94 -12.05 -2.67 -8.08
CA ARG A 94 -13.00 -1.75 -8.67
C ARG A 94 -14.15 -2.47 -9.36
N PHE A 95 -13.83 -3.52 -10.15
CA PHE A 95 -14.82 -4.20 -10.98
C PHE A 95 -15.41 -5.45 -10.32
N HIS A 96 -14.67 -6.09 -9.41
CA HIS A 96 -15.05 -7.35 -8.77
C HIS A 96 -14.94 -7.33 -7.23
N PRO A 97 -15.48 -6.29 -6.53
CA PRO A 97 -15.27 -6.12 -5.08
C PRO A 97 -15.90 -7.22 -4.22
N GLY A 98 -16.89 -7.96 -4.75
CA GLY A 98 -17.58 -9.08 -4.09
C GLY A 98 -17.09 -10.46 -4.55
N HIS A 99 -16.05 -10.54 -5.36
CA HIS A 99 -15.53 -11.83 -5.82
C HIS A 99 -14.89 -12.62 -4.66
N LYS A 100 -14.91 -13.96 -4.75
CA LYS A 100 -14.32 -14.86 -3.75
C LYS A 100 -12.85 -14.56 -3.44
N ASP A 101 -12.10 -14.07 -4.43
CA ASP A 101 -10.67 -13.77 -4.31
C ASP A 101 -10.36 -12.32 -3.87
N ALA A 102 -11.39 -11.50 -3.61
CA ALA A 102 -11.19 -10.14 -3.11
C ALA A 102 -10.33 -10.08 -1.82
N PRO A 103 -10.48 -10.99 -0.85
CA PRO A 103 -9.59 -11.03 0.31
C PRO A 103 -8.12 -11.30 -0.04
N TYR A 104 -7.87 -12.20 -1.00
CA TYR A 104 -6.53 -12.48 -1.48
C TYR A 104 -5.91 -11.28 -2.19
N VAL A 105 -6.67 -10.61 -3.05
CA VAL A 105 -6.20 -9.43 -3.79
C VAL A 105 -5.85 -8.28 -2.84
N LEU A 106 -6.67 -8.04 -1.81
CA LEU A 106 -6.33 -7.05 -0.77
C LEU A 106 -5.06 -7.43 -0.01
N TYR A 107 -4.91 -8.72 0.31
CA TYR A 107 -3.70 -9.22 0.95
C TYR A 107 -2.46 -9.02 0.06
N LEU A 108 -2.55 -9.39 -1.21
CA LEU A 108 -1.47 -9.24 -2.18
C LEU A 108 -1.06 -7.78 -2.35
N ARG A 109 -2.04 -6.87 -2.45
CA ARG A 109 -1.80 -5.42 -2.51
C ARG A 109 -1.08 -4.91 -1.26
N GLY A 110 -1.50 -5.37 -0.07
CA GLY A 110 -0.81 -5.09 1.18
C GLY A 110 0.64 -5.61 1.17
N MET A 111 0.86 -6.80 0.62
CA MET A 111 2.20 -7.39 0.48
C MET A 111 3.09 -6.61 -0.47
N CYS A 112 2.54 -6.05 -1.57
CA CYS A 112 3.30 -5.18 -2.48
C CYS A 112 3.89 -3.96 -1.75
N TYR A 113 3.09 -3.28 -0.92
CA TYR A 113 3.59 -2.19 -0.08
C TYR A 113 4.54 -2.68 1.00
N TYR A 114 4.22 -3.81 1.66
CA TYR A 114 5.03 -4.37 2.73
C TYR A 114 6.44 -4.75 2.28
N ARG A 115 6.59 -5.31 1.08
CA ARG A 115 7.89 -5.67 0.48
C ARG A 115 8.76 -4.43 0.18
N GLN A 116 8.15 -3.26 0.07
CA GLN A 116 8.83 -1.99 -0.17
C GLN A 116 9.17 -1.23 1.12
N VAL A 117 8.77 -1.74 2.29
CA VAL A 117 9.16 -1.16 3.58
C VAL A 117 10.66 -1.32 3.76
N SER A 118 11.37 -0.22 3.75
CA SER A 118 12.83 -0.15 3.94
C SER A 118 13.18 0.28 5.37
N ASP A 119 14.50 0.46 5.64
CA ASP A 119 15.06 0.86 6.94
C ASP A 119 14.21 1.94 7.66
N VAL A 120 14.10 1.81 8.98
CA VAL A 120 13.41 2.71 9.93
C VAL A 120 13.76 4.20 9.73
N ARG A 121 14.90 4.52 9.14
CA ARG A 121 15.37 5.88 8.91
C ARG A 121 14.87 6.55 7.62
N ARG A 122 14.16 5.83 6.74
CA ARG A 122 13.57 6.36 5.50
C ARG A 122 12.08 6.66 5.67
N GLU A 123 11.47 7.37 4.71
CA GLU A 123 10.07 7.85 4.80
C GLU A 123 9.04 6.74 5.07
N PRO A 124 8.00 7.01 5.91
CA PRO A 124 7.04 6.01 6.38
C PRO A 124 5.95 5.63 5.37
N GLY A 125 5.95 6.20 4.17
CA GLY A 125 4.86 6.07 3.20
C GLY A 125 4.43 4.62 2.95
N MET A 126 5.37 3.75 2.59
CA MET A 126 5.06 2.36 2.26
C MET A 126 4.53 1.55 3.45
N SER A 127 5.05 1.80 4.66
CA SER A 127 4.55 1.14 5.87
C SER A 127 3.12 1.56 6.23
N ALA A 128 2.78 2.84 6.04
CA ALA A 128 1.43 3.34 6.27
C ALA A 128 0.44 2.78 5.24
N TYR A 129 0.82 2.74 3.96
CA TYR A 129 -0.02 2.11 2.93
C TYR A 129 -0.21 0.61 3.18
N ALA A 130 0.84 -0.14 3.51
CA ALA A 130 0.74 -1.55 3.86
C ALA A 130 -0.21 -1.77 5.05
N LEU A 131 -0.06 -0.97 6.11
CA LEU A 131 -0.90 -1.02 7.30
C LEU A 131 -2.38 -0.80 6.94
N GLN A 132 -2.67 0.23 6.16
CA GLN A 132 -4.03 0.53 5.69
C GLN A 132 -4.66 -0.63 4.90
N GLN A 133 -3.88 -1.25 4.00
CA GLN A 133 -4.39 -2.37 3.20
C GLN A 133 -4.73 -3.58 4.07
N PHE A 134 -3.85 -3.95 5.00
CA PHE A 134 -4.11 -5.07 5.91
C PHE A 134 -5.26 -4.78 6.88
N GLN A 135 -5.39 -3.56 7.38
CA GLN A 135 -6.54 -3.15 8.20
C GLN A 135 -7.86 -3.25 7.40
N THR A 136 -7.87 -2.77 6.16
CA THR A 136 -9.03 -2.90 5.25
C THR A 136 -9.40 -4.37 5.02
N LEU A 137 -8.42 -5.24 4.83
CA LEU A 137 -8.64 -6.67 4.66
C LEU A 137 -9.32 -7.28 5.91
N VAL A 138 -8.74 -7.05 7.10
CA VAL A 138 -9.28 -7.59 8.37
C VAL A 138 -10.68 -7.08 8.65
N GLN A 139 -10.92 -5.78 8.40
CA GLN A 139 -12.23 -5.16 8.62
C GLN A 139 -13.30 -5.70 7.66
N ARG A 140 -12.99 -5.86 6.38
CA ARG A 140 -13.96 -6.29 5.37
C ARG A 140 -14.15 -7.80 5.32
N PHE A 141 -13.13 -8.56 5.62
CA PHE A 141 -13.07 -10.01 5.47
C PHE A 141 -12.45 -10.70 6.70
N PRO A 142 -13.00 -10.50 7.92
CA PRO A 142 -12.39 -10.99 9.17
C PRO A 142 -12.21 -12.52 9.21
N ASN A 143 -13.09 -13.25 8.53
CA ASN A 143 -13.08 -14.72 8.49
C ASN A 143 -12.26 -15.29 7.32
N SER A 144 -11.57 -14.46 6.54
CA SER A 144 -10.75 -14.96 5.43
C SER A 144 -9.48 -15.64 5.94
N PRO A 145 -8.92 -16.62 5.21
CA PRO A 145 -7.67 -17.27 5.60
C PRO A 145 -6.48 -16.29 5.64
N TYR A 146 -6.62 -15.15 4.97
CA TYR A 146 -5.59 -14.10 4.92
C TYR A 146 -5.65 -13.13 6.11
N ALA A 147 -6.80 -13.02 6.81
CA ALA A 147 -7.01 -12.07 7.90
C ALA A 147 -6.01 -12.29 9.04
N LYS A 148 -5.83 -13.53 9.50
CA LYS A 148 -4.89 -13.86 10.59
C LYS A 148 -3.44 -13.47 10.25
N ASN A 149 -3.02 -13.69 9.01
CA ASN A 149 -1.68 -13.29 8.58
C ASN A 149 -1.55 -11.77 8.48
N ALA A 150 -2.61 -11.09 8.02
CA ALA A 150 -2.69 -9.63 7.97
C ALA A 150 -2.61 -9.00 9.37
N GLU A 151 -3.28 -9.56 10.38
CA GLU A 151 -3.18 -9.12 11.79
C GLU A 151 -1.74 -9.15 12.30
N ASN A 152 -1.00 -10.23 12.03
CA ASN A 152 0.41 -10.31 12.39
C ASN A 152 1.24 -9.20 11.71
N LYS A 153 0.96 -8.92 10.42
CA LYS A 153 1.65 -7.85 9.69
C LYS A 153 1.25 -6.45 10.19
N ILE A 154 0.00 -6.26 10.59
CA ILE A 154 -0.47 -5.02 11.24
C ILE A 154 0.35 -4.77 12.50
N ASN A 155 0.53 -5.77 13.36
CA ASN A 155 1.30 -5.62 14.59
C ASN A 155 2.78 -5.29 14.31
N ILE A 156 3.39 -5.95 13.33
CA ILE A 156 4.76 -5.64 12.91
C ILE A 156 4.86 -4.20 12.40
N LEU A 157 3.93 -3.77 11.54
CA LEU A 157 3.93 -2.43 10.95
C LEU A 157 3.67 -1.34 12.00
N LYS A 158 2.74 -1.57 12.94
CA LYS A 158 2.50 -0.65 14.06
C LYS A 158 3.78 -0.45 14.88
N ASN A 159 4.46 -1.53 15.26
CA ASN A 159 5.73 -1.45 15.98
C ASN A 159 6.83 -0.75 15.17
N TYR A 160 6.90 -1.01 13.86
CA TYR A 160 7.85 -0.36 12.97
C TYR A 160 7.60 1.15 12.89
N ILE A 161 6.35 1.56 12.68
CA ILE A 161 5.95 2.98 12.59
C ILE A 161 6.22 3.68 13.93
N ALA A 162 5.79 3.08 15.05
CA ALA A 162 6.05 3.61 16.38
C ALA A 162 7.55 3.74 16.66
N GLY A 163 8.37 2.76 16.25
CA GLY A 163 9.82 2.82 16.38
C GLY A 163 10.44 4.00 15.62
N LYS A 164 9.92 4.34 14.43
CA LYS A 164 10.35 5.54 13.68
C LYS A 164 10.03 6.83 14.43
N VAL A 165 8.80 6.92 14.92
CA VAL A 165 8.35 8.10 15.70
C VAL A 165 9.21 8.25 16.95
N MET A 166 9.47 7.17 17.68
CA MET A 166 10.34 7.16 18.85
C MET A 166 11.78 7.59 18.53
N TYR A 167 12.33 7.14 17.38
CA TYR A 167 13.66 7.58 16.93
C TYR A 167 13.71 9.08 16.71
N SER A 168 12.71 9.64 16.01
CA SER A 168 12.60 11.09 15.79
C SER A 168 12.41 11.87 17.10
N ALA A 169 11.54 11.39 17.99
CA ALA A 169 11.28 12.01 19.28
C ALA A 169 12.54 12.08 20.16
N ARG A 170 13.32 10.99 20.22
CA ARG A 170 14.60 10.98 20.98
C ARG A 170 15.59 12.01 20.42
N ASN A 171 15.70 12.13 19.09
CA ASN A 171 16.56 13.12 18.46
C ASN A 171 16.10 14.57 18.75
N ASP A 172 14.79 14.80 18.81
CA ASP A 172 14.26 16.12 19.20
C ASP A 172 14.49 16.40 20.69
N MET A 173 14.40 15.40 21.57
CA MET A 173 14.76 15.54 22.98
C MET A 173 16.25 15.90 23.18
N GLU A 174 17.15 15.25 22.42
CA GLU A 174 18.60 15.56 22.47
C GLU A 174 18.91 17.00 22.04
N LYS A 175 18.05 17.59 21.20
CA LYS A 175 18.14 18.99 20.76
C LYS A 175 17.32 19.97 21.63
N GLU A 176 16.75 19.48 22.73
CA GLU A 176 15.84 20.23 23.61
C GLU A 176 14.61 20.82 22.89
N ASN A 177 14.24 20.24 21.72
CA ASN A 177 13.03 20.59 20.99
C ASN A 177 11.81 19.89 21.60
N TRP A 178 11.50 20.25 22.85
CA TRP A 178 10.47 19.62 23.68
C TRP A 178 9.09 19.60 23.03
N PRO A 179 8.58 20.68 22.39
CA PRO A 179 7.24 20.65 21.79
C PRO A 179 7.11 19.62 20.68
N SER A 180 8.13 19.47 19.82
CA SER A 180 8.14 18.48 18.76
C SER A 180 8.23 17.05 19.34
N ALA A 181 9.11 16.81 20.29
CA ALA A 181 9.24 15.54 20.98
C ALA A 181 7.92 15.11 21.65
N ILE A 182 7.26 16.03 22.38
CA ILE A 182 5.97 15.78 23.04
C ILE A 182 4.92 15.37 22.02
N SER A 183 4.77 16.12 20.91
CA SER A 183 3.79 15.80 19.85
C SER A 183 4.00 14.41 19.28
N GLN A 184 5.24 14.04 18.98
CA GLN A 184 5.59 12.72 18.44
C GLN A 184 5.34 11.60 19.46
N LEU A 185 5.74 11.78 20.73
CA LEU A 185 5.50 10.80 21.77
C LEU A 185 4.01 10.60 22.05
N GLN A 186 3.22 11.68 22.00
CA GLN A 186 1.77 11.60 22.13
C GLN A 186 1.13 10.81 20.99
N SER A 187 1.61 10.96 19.74
CA SER A 187 1.09 10.16 18.63
C SER A 187 1.36 8.65 18.82
N VAL A 188 2.48 8.27 19.45
CA VAL A 188 2.72 6.85 19.79
C VAL A 188 1.66 6.34 20.78
N ILE A 189 1.28 7.16 21.78
CA ILE A 189 0.26 6.77 22.76
C ILE A 189 -1.13 6.69 22.13
N GLN A 190 -1.45 7.55 21.14
CA GLN A 190 -2.76 7.61 20.51
C GLN A 190 -2.93 6.51 19.46
N ASP A 191 -1.93 6.33 18.60
CA ASP A 191 -2.07 5.51 17.37
C ASP A 191 -1.48 4.10 17.52
N ALA A 192 -0.66 3.88 18.55
CA ALA A 192 0.15 2.67 18.69
C ALA A 192 0.20 2.12 20.14
N GLN A 193 -0.89 2.26 20.90
CA GLN A 193 -0.99 1.88 22.32
C GLN A 193 -0.54 0.43 22.62
N GLU A 194 -0.76 -0.48 21.69
CA GLU A 194 -0.45 -1.91 21.84
C GLU A 194 1.00 -2.25 21.49
N THR A 195 1.83 -1.26 21.16
CA THR A 195 3.21 -1.48 20.75
C THR A 195 4.16 -1.57 21.95
N VAL A 196 5.29 -2.22 21.74
CA VAL A 196 6.38 -2.30 22.72
C VAL A 196 7.02 -0.93 23.02
N MET A 197 6.70 0.09 22.22
CA MET A 197 7.22 1.45 22.38
C MET A 197 6.44 2.29 23.41
N THR A 198 5.20 1.92 23.71
CA THR A 198 4.29 2.69 24.58
C THR A 198 4.85 2.96 25.97
N PRO A 199 5.47 1.99 26.69
CA PRO A 199 6.05 2.26 28.01
C PRO A 199 7.18 3.30 27.96
N GLU A 200 8.04 3.23 26.94
CA GLU A 200 9.09 4.23 26.75
C GLU A 200 8.51 5.59 26.42
N ALA A 201 7.49 5.67 25.56
CA ALA A 201 6.87 6.93 25.19
C ALA A 201 6.27 7.65 26.41
N LEU A 202 5.59 6.91 27.29
CA LEU A 202 5.05 7.44 28.55
C LEU A 202 6.18 7.98 29.47
N PHE A 203 7.27 7.23 29.60
CA PHE A 203 8.43 7.66 30.37
C PHE A 203 9.04 8.94 29.79
N ARG A 204 9.26 8.99 28.48
CA ARG A 204 9.84 10.15 27.80
C ARG A 204 8.94 11.39 27.87
N LEU A 205 7.60 11.22 27.83
CA LEU A 205 6.67 12.32 28.07
C LEU A 205 6.82 12.90 29.48
N THR A 206 7.01 12.03 30.49
CA THR A 206 7.29 12.48 31.86
C THR A 206 8.56 13.35 31.92
N GLU A 207 9.64 12.94 31.25
CA GLU A 207 10.88 13.70 31.15
C GLU A 207 10.66 15.05 30.42
N CYS A 208 9.99 15.03 29.25
CA CYS A 208 9.75 16.26 28.49
C CYS A 208 8.91 17.29 29.27
N TYR A 209 7.81 16.86 29.90
CA TYR A 209 6.96 17.77 30.68
C TYR A 209 7.65 18.28 31.93
N THR A 210 8.52 17.49 32.55
CA THR A 210 9.37 17.95 33.65
C THR A 210 10.34 19.03 33.18
N ALA A 211 11.01 18.83 32.04
CA ALA A 211 11.98 19.75 31.46
C ALA A 211 11.36 21.12 31.12
N ILE A 212 10.10 21.17 30.68
CA ILE A 212 9.41 22.44 30.38
C ILE A 212 8.64 23.05 31.57
N GLY A 213 8.79 22.48 32.78
CA GLY A 213 8.20 23.02 34.00
C GLY A 213 6.69 22.78 34.15
N LEU A 214 6.16 21.68 33.59
CA LEU A 214 4.76 21.30 33.69
C LEU A 214 4.59 19.99 34.50
N PRO A 215 4.76 20.06 35.86
CA PRO A 215 4.82 18.87 36.71
C PRO A 215 3.50 18.10 36.79
N GLU A 216 2.36 18.75 36.64
CA GLU A 216 1.05 18.07 36.65
C GLU A 216 0.90 17.10 35.45
N GLN A 217 1.29 17.56 34.27
CA GLN A 217 1.27 16.73 33.07
C GLN A 217 2.29 15.59 33.16
N ALA A 218 3.49 15.90 33.66
CA ALA A 218 4.52 14.88 33.90
C ALA A 218 4.01 13.78 34.86
N SER A 219 3.37 14.17 35.96
CA SER A 219 2.79 13.23 36.94
C SER A 219 1.72 12.35 36.30
N GLY A 220 0.84 12.93 35.45
CA GLY A 220 -0.19 12.17 34.76
C GLY A 220 0.37 11.05 33.88
N TYR A 221 1.41 11.31 33.09
CA TYR A 221 2.06 10.27 32.28
C TYR A 221 2.83 9.25 33.12
N ALA A 222 3.45 9.67 34.21
CA ALA A 222 4.10 8.75 35.13
C ALA A 222 3.09 7.80 35.80
N GLU A 223 1.92 8.29 36.18
CA GLU A 223 0.83 7.46 36.72
C GLU A 223 0.28 6.48 35.67
N MET A 224 0.08 6.94 34.42
CA MET A 224 -0.32 6.06 33.33
C MET A 224 0.68 4.92 33.12
N LEU A 225 1.99 5.22 33.18
CA LEU A 225 3.03 4.19 33.06
C LEU A 225 2.98 3.19 34.21
N LYS A 226 2.84 3.67 35.47
CA LYS A 226 2.75 2.80 36.64
C LYS A 226 1.51 1.91 36.64
N LEU A 227 0.38 2.45 36.18
CA LEU A 227 -0.90 1.73 36.18
C LEU A 227 -0.92 0.64 35.09
N ASN A 228 -0.46 0.97 33.88
CA ASN A 228 -0.62 0.09 32.73
C ASN A 228 0.58 -0.86 32.54
N PHE A 229 1.77 -0.50 33.03
CA PHE A 229 3.02 -1.22 32.81
C PHE A 229 3.87 -1.35 34.08
N PRO A 230 3.32 -1.84 35.22
CA PRO A 230 4.01 -1.81 36.51
C PRO A 230 5.33 -2.58 36.53
N ASP A 231 5.41 -3.67 35.79
CA ASP A 231 6.60 -4.56 35.76
C ASP A 231 7.62 -4.17 34.68
N ASN A 232 7.31 -3.13 33.87
CA ASN A 232 8.19 -2.72 32.79
C ASN A 232 9.44 -1.98 33.31
N ASP A 233 10.56 -2.14 32.64
CA ASP A 233 11.82 -1.50 33.03
C ASP A 233 11.77 0.04 32.96
N TRP A 234 10.95 0.61 32.08
CA TRP A 234 10.73 2.06 32.06
C TRP A 234 9.97 2.55 33.30
N CYS A 235 9.01 1.76 33.80
CA CYS A 235 8.34 2.07 35.07
C CYS A 235 9.32 2.07 36.27
N LYS A 236 10.24 1.10 36.32
CA LYS A 236 11.27 1.03 37.36
C LYS A 236 12.23 2.22 37.34
N LYS A 237 12.42 2.89 36.19
CA LYS A 237 13.25 4.10 36.06
C LYS A 237 12.60 5.34 36.68
N LEU A 238 11.26 5.39 36.81
CA LEU A 238 10.56 6.50 37.48
C LEU A 238 10.85 6.57 38.98
N ALA A 239 11.33 5.48 39.59
CA ALA A 239 11.61 5.41 41.03
C ALA A 239 13.05 5.80 41.37
N LYS A 240 13.89 6.12 40.40
CA LYS A 240 15.28 6.55 40.55
C LYS A 240 15.45 8.04 40.36
#